data_d3f4b29ad3e68ac4fd0752f5b6d9776c
#
_entry.id   d3f4b29ad3e68ac4fd0752f5b6d9776c
#
_cell.length_a   1.000
_cell.length_b   1.000
_cell.length_c   1.000
_cell.angle_alpha   90.00
_cell.angle_beta   90.00
_cell.angle_gamma   90.00
#
_symmetry.space_group_name_H-M   'P 1'
#
loop_
_entity.id
_entity.type
_entity.pdbx_description
1 polymer ?
#
loop_
_entity_poly.entity_id
_entity_poly.type
_entity_poly.pdbx_seq_one_letter_code
_entity_poly.pdbx_strand_id
1 'polypeptide(L)'
;MDLSIFASPESWATLTTLLFLELALGVDNLVFISITSERLPKDKQHLGRRLGLAGALATRIVLLLFASALVHMTAPLFTLSLGPLAHGFSVRDVVLLIGGGYLVYKGVSEIRETSADAGERQASGASPHKGIGLAQAVVTIAAMDVVFSIDSVITAVGLADQLAIIVIAVIVAILLMMLFVDQISRFVTENPGIKLLALVFMTAIGALLVAESIGLGTGVEVGSIDLEKAVVYAGLAVAMVVELAKIRSRKNGEIRE
;
A
#
# COMPACT_ATOMS: atom_id res chain seq x y z
N MET A 1 -22.84 20.27 -6.66
CA MET A 1 -22.56 18.98 -7.31
C MET A 1 -23.68 18.73 -8.29
N ASP A 2 -23.38 18.61 -9.56
CA ASP A 2 -24.39 18.34 -10.58
C ASP A 2 -24.65 16.83 -10.61
N LEU A 3 -25.81 16.40 -10.08
CA LEU A 3 -26.18 14.99 -10.00
C LEU A 3 -26.51 14.38 -11.39
N SER A 4 -26.58 15.21 -12.43
CA SER A 4 -26.75 14.76 -13.83
C SER A 4 -25.58 13.89 -14.31
N ILE A 5 -24.41 14.02 -13.65
CA ILE A 5 -23.20 13.21 -13.91
C ILE A 5 -23.49 11.70 -13.80
N PHE A 6 -24.34 11.29 -12.86
CA PHE A 6 -24.70 9.88 -12.66
C PHE A 6 -25.77 9.36 -13.61
N ALA A 7 -26.28 10.20 -14.51
CA ALA A 7 -27.24 9.78 -15.53
C ALA A 7 -26.53 9.10 -16.74
N SER A 8 -25.20 9.25 -16.89
CA SER A 8 -24.48 8.68 -18.02
C SER A 8 -23.89 7.30 -17.68
N PRO A 9 -23.98 6.29 -18.58
CA PRO A 9 -23.32 5.00 -18.39
C PRO A 9 -21.80 5.09 -18.27
N GLU A 10 -21.18 6.09 -18.90
CA GLU A 10 -19.74 6.35 -18.87
C GLU A 10 -19.25 6.70 -17.46
N SER A 11 -20.02 7.49 -16.73
CA SER A 11 -19.70 7.85 -15.34
C SER A 11 -19.68 6.64 -14.40
N TRP A 12 -20.59 5.70 -14.60
CA TRP A 12 -20.63 4.45 -13.85
C TRP A 12 -19.46 3.51 -14.23
N ALA A 13 -19.09 3.46 -15.50
CA ALA A 13 -17.92 2.70 -15.96
C ALA A 13 -16.64 3.28 -15.34
N THR A 14 -16.47 4.60 -15.38
CA THR A 14 -15.34 5.31 -14.77
C THR A 14 -15.29 5.09 -13.25
N LEU A 15 -16.43 5.25 -12.56
CA LEU A 15 -16.52 5.01 -11.11
C LEU A 15 -16.12 3.57 -10.76
N THR A 16 -16.62 2.59 -11.50
CA THR A 16 -16.30 1.17 -11.26
C THR A 16 -14.83 0.88 -11.51
N THR A 17 -14.26 1.43 -12.58
CA THR A 17 -12.85 1.28 -12.90
C THR A 17 -11.96 1.90 -11.82
N LEU A 18 -12.27 3.15 -11.40
CA LEU A 18 -11.52 3.81 -10.33
C LEU A 18 -11.67 3.08 -9.00
N LEU A 19 -12.87 2.61 -8.66
CA LEU A 19 -13.09 1.83 -7.43
C LEU A 19 -12.26 0.55 -7.46
N PHE A 20 -12.23 -0.16 -8.59
CA PHE A 20 -11.41 -1.37 -8.73
C PHE A 20 -9.92 -1.05 -8.60
N LEU A 21 -9.43 0.01 -9.25
CA LEU A 21 -8.04 0.45 -9.15
C LEU A 21 -7.69 0.83 -7.71
N GLU A 22 -8.54 1.60 -7.03
CA GLU A 22 -8.33 1.99 -5.62
C GLU A 22 -8.29 0.78 -4.68
N LEU A 23 -9.13 -0.22 -4.90
CA LEU A 23 -9.10 -1.46 -4.12
C LEU A 23 -7.86 -2.30 -4.44
N ALA A 24 -7.49 -2.42 -5.71
CA ALA A 24 -6.31 -3.17 -6.13
C ALA A 24 -5.02 -2.56 -5.57
N LEU A 25 -4.87 -1.22 -5.68
CA LEU A 25 -3.74 -0.45 -5.15
C LEU A 25 -3.80 -0.28 -3.62
N GLY A 26 -4.94 -0.54 -2.99
CA GLY A 26 -5.11 -0.43 -1.54
C GLY A 26 -4.77 -1.70 -0.76
N VAL A 27 -4.47 -2.82 -1.44
CA VAL A 27 -4.12 -4.08 -0.76
C VAL A 27 -2.81 -3.95 0.02
N ASP A 28 -1.80 -3.33 -0.55
CA ASP A 28 -0.53 -3.02 0.10
C ASP A 28 -0.71 -2.09 1.30
N ASN A 29 -1.58 -1.10 1.20
CA ASN A 29 -1.95 -0.24 2.33
C ASN A 29 -2.58 -1.05 3.48
N LEU A 30 -3.49 -1.99 3.18
CA LEU A 30 -4.10 -2.85 4.19
C LEU A 30 -3.07 -3.76 4.88
N VAL A 31 -2.11 -4.29 4.13
CA VAL A 31 -1.00 -5.08 4.66
C VAL A 31 -0.12 -4.23 5.58
N PHE A 32 0.26 -3.03 5.13
CA PHE A 32 1.06 -2.10 5.93
C PHE A 32 0.35 -1.69 7.22
N ILE A 33 -0.96 -1.38 7.15
CA ILE A 33 -1.80 -1.06 8.30
C ILE A 33 -1.84 -2.24 9.28
N SER A 34 -2.01 -3.47 8.78
CA SER A 34 -2.04 -4.69 9.59
C SER A 34 -0.74 -4.85 10.38
N ILE A 35 0.41 -4.81 9.70
CA ILE A 35 1.74 -4.96 10.31
C ILE A 35 2.03 -3.82 11.30
N THR A 36 1.71 -2.57 10.93
CA THR A 36 1.94 -1.42 11.81
C THR A 36 1.08 -1.48 13.06
N SER A 37 -0.18 -1.91 12.92
CA SER A 37 -1.10 -2.03 14.05
C SER A 37 -0.76 -3.17 15.01
N GLU A 38 -0.10 -4.23 14.56
CA GLU A 38 0.38 -5.32 15.44
C GLU A 38 1.33 -4.84 16.54
N ARG A 39 2.05 -3.75 16.31
CA ARG A 39 2.95 -3.12 17.30
C ARG A 39 2.21 -2.34 18.38
N LEU A 40 0.90 -2.13 18.22
CA LEU A 40 0.05 -1.53 19.24
C LEU A 40 -0.33 -2.56 20.30
N PRO A 41 -0.61 -2.13 21.55
CA PRO A 41 -1.29 -2.95 22.54
C PRO A 41 -2.58 -3.56 21.96
N LYS A 42 -2.88 -4.81 22.30
CA LYS A 42 -3.99 -5.59 21.70
C LYS A 42 -5.34 -4.86 21.76
N ASP A 43 -5.60 -4.17 22.85
CA ASP A 43 -6.80 -3.35 23.08
C ASP A 43 -6.91 -2.15 22.13
N LYS A 44 -5.79 -1.68 21.57
CA LYS A 44 -5.71 -0.50 20.69
C LYS A 44 -5.55 -0.83 19.21
N GLN A 45 -5.31 -2.09 18.85
CA GLN A 45 -5.04 -2.48 17.45
C GLN A 45 -6.22 -2.16 16.53
N HIS A 46 -7.44 -2.52 16.92
CA HIS A 46 -8.64 -2.24 16.16
C HIS A 46 -8.85 -0.72 15.96
N LEU A 47 -8.67 0.06 17.04
CA LEU A 47 -8.77 1.51 16.97
C LEU A 47 -7.68 2.11 16.08
N GLY A 48 -6.44 1.61 16.19
CA GLY A 48 -5.32 2.04 15.38
C GLY A 48 -5.54 1.83 13.88
N ARG A 49 -6.09 0.68 13.49
CA ARG A 49 -6.45 0.39 12.09
C ARG A 49 -7.51 1.35 11.56
N ARG A 50 -8.58 1.54 12.29
CA ARG A 50 -9.68 2.44 11.88
C ARG A 50 -9.27 3.90 11.82
N LEU A 51 -8.54 4.38 12.82
CA LEU A 51 -8.02 5.75 12.82
C LEU A 51 -6.96 5.95 11.74
N GLY A 52 -6.13 4.93 11.47
CA GLY A 52 -5.18 4.94 10.37
C GLY A 52 -5.87 5.09 9.02
N LEU A 53 -6.92 4.30 8.75
CA LEU A 53 -7.72 4.41 7.52
C LEU A 53 -8.49 5.72 7.44
N ALA A 54 -9.01 6.22 8.55
CA ALA A 54 -9.65 7.55 8.57
C ALA A 54 -8.65 8.67 8.27
N GLY A 55 -7.42 8.56 8.81
CA GLY A 55 -6.32 9.46 8.47
C GLY A 55 -5.94 9.36 6.98
N ALA A 56 -5.84 8.15 6.45
CA ALA A 56 -5.60 7.90 5.03
C ALA A 56 -6.70 8.52 4.15
N LEU A 57 -7.97 8.38 4.52
CA LEU A 57 -9.07 9.04 3.82
C LEU A 57 -8.91 10.57 3.83
N ALA A 58 -8.62 11.14 4.99
CA ALA A 58 -8.45 12.58 5.13
C ALA A 58 -7.28 13.11 4.28
N THR A 59 -6.12 12.45 4.33
CA THR A 59 -4.94 12.82 3.52
C THR A 59 -5.23 12.70 2.03
N ARG A 60 -5.91 11.63 1.60
CA ARG A 60 -6.26 11.39 0.20
C ARG A 60 -7.26 12.41 -0.34
N ILE A 61 -8.27 12.81 0.45
CA ILE A 61 -9.18 13.89 0.08
C ILE A 61 -8.42 15.21 -0.06
N VAL A 62 -7.50 15.51 0.87
CA VAL A 62 -6.64 16.71 0.77
C VAL A 62 -5.79 16.66 -0.51
N LEU A 63 -5.15 15.53 -0.81
CA LEU A 63 -4.37 15.38 -2.04
C LEU A 63 -5.23 15.59 -3.30
N LEU A 64 -6.45 15.08 -3.32
CA LEU A 64 -7.39 15.28 -4.44
C LEU A 64 -7.81 16.74 -4.58
N LEU A 65 -8.05 17.46 -3.49
CA LEU A 65 -8.36 18.90 -3.53
C LEU A 65 -7.19 19.72 -4.07
N PHE A 66 -5.96 19.25 -3.84
CA PHE A 66 -4.73 19.85 -4.37
C PHE A 66 -4.18 19.12 -5.58
N ALA A 67 -5.00 18.35 -6.29
CA ALA A 67 -4.57 17.53 -7.43
C ALA A 67 -3.84 18.34 -8.51
N SER A 68 -4.29 19.57 -8.80
CA SER A 68 -3.59 20.47 -9.72
C SER A 68 -2.16 20.81 -9.24
N ALA A 69 -1.97 20.98 -7.93
CA ALA A 69 -0.63 21.19 -7.37
C ALA A 69 0.23 19.92 -7.45
N LEU A 70 -0.38 18.74 -7.25
CA LEU A 70 0.31 17.45 -7.39
C LEU A 70 0.87 17.25 -8.81
N VAL A 71 0.08 17.58 -9.83
CA VAL A 71 0.54 17.51 -11.23
C VAL A 71 1.78 18.39 -11.43
N HIS A 72 1.82 19.56 -10.79
CA HIS A 72 3.00 20.43 -10.85
C HIS A 72 4.21 19.89 -10.04
N MET A 73 3.98 19.04 -9.05
CA MET A 73 5.05 18.39 -8.28
C MET A 73 5.84 17.36 -9.09
N THR A 74 5.34 16.95 -10.25
CA THR A 74 6.06 16.07 -11.20
C THR A 74 7.04 16.88 -12.09
N ALA A 75 6.94 18.22 -12.10
CA ALA A 75 7.87 19.04 -12.85
C ALA A 75 9.30 18.95 -12.24
N PRO A 76 10.34 18.79 -13.08
CA PRO A 76 11.70 18.63 -12.58
C PRO A 76 12.18 19.94 -11.92
N LEU A 77 12.66 19.83 -10.67
CA LEU A 77 13.32 20.92 -9.94
C LEU A 77 14.75 21.11 -10.44
N PHE A 78 15.44 20.01 -10.72
CA PHE A 78 16.77 20.00 -11.30
C PHE A 78 16.97 18.70 -12.10
N THR A 79 17.87 18.75 -13.08
CA THR A 79 18.20 17.57 -13.88
C THR A 79 19.61 17.11 -13.54
N LEU A 80 19.74 15.85 -13.11
CA LEU A 80 21.04 15.22 -12.90
C LEU A 80 21.39 14.39 -14.13
N SER A 81 22.50 14.76 -14.80
CA SER A 81 22.97 14.04 -15.98
C SER A 81 24.23 13.27 -15.62
N LEU A 82 24.13 11.95 -15.50
CA LEU A 82 25.25 11.05 -15.30
C LEU A 82 25.45 10.21 -16.58
N GLY A 83 26.11 10.77 -17.57
CA GLY A 83 26.33 10.14 -18.87
C GLY A 83 25.02 9.86 -19.62
N PRO A 84 24.69 8.59 -19.96
CA PRO A 84 23.46 8.28 -20.70
C PRO A 84 22.18 8.36 -19.84
N LEU A 85 22.34 8.48 -18.53
CA LEU A 85 21.22 8.61 -17.58
C LEU A 85 21.03 10.09 -17.24
N ALA A 86 20.03 10.71 -17.85
CA ALA A 86 19.56 12.05 -17.49
C ALA A 86 18.20 11.91 -16.82
N HIS A 87 18.11 12.21 -15.51
CA HIS A 87 16.86 12.19 -14.75
C HIS A 87 16.55 13.56 -14.20
N GLY A 88 15.32 14.02 -14.41
CA GLY A 88 14.81 15.27 -13.84
C GLY A 88 14.17 15.00 -12.49
N PHE A 89 14.86 15.36 -11.42
CA PHE A 89 14.34 15.17 -10.06
C PHE A 89 13.22 16.15 -9.75
N SER A 90 12.07 15.62 -9.38
CA SER A 90 10.88 16.35 -8.98
C SER A 90 10.63 16.24 -7.46
N VAL A 91 9.69 17.03 -6.94
CA VAL A 91 9.22 16.87 -5.53
C VAL A 91 8.63 15.49 -5.31
N ARG A 92 7.91 14.94 -6.31
CA ARG A 92 7.37 13.58 -6.28
C ARG A 92 8.49 12.56 -6.05
N ASP A 93 9.61 12.66 -6.77
CA ASP A 93 10.72 11.72 -6.63
C ASP A 93 11.33 11.76 -5.23
N VAL A 94 11.44 12.93 -4.61
CA VAL A 94 11.92 13.06 -3.22
C VAL A 94 10.98 12.34 -2.24
N VAL A 95 9.66 12.49 -2.42
CA VAL A 95 8.66 11.82 -1.56
C VAL A 95 8.73 10.30 -1.74
N LEU A 96 8.82 9.82 -3.00
CA LEU A 96 8.95 8.39 -3.31
C LEU A 96 10.25 7.81 -2.75
N LEU A 97 11.36 8.53 -2.84
CA LEU A 97 12.65 8.12 -2.29
C LEU A 97 12.60 7.94 -0.78
N ILE A 98 12.05 8.92 -0.07
CA ILE A 98 11.94 8.89 1.40
C ILE A 98 10.96 7.78 1.82
N GLY A 99 9.78 7.72 1.22
CA GLY A 99 8.75 6.73 1.55
C GLY A 99 9.17 5.31 1.18
N GLY A 100 9.69 5.12 -0.02
CA GLY A 100 10.21 3.83 -0.49
C GLY A 100 11.39 3.34 0.37
N GLY A 101 12.33 4.24 0.69
CA GLY A 101 13.44 3.94 1.60
C GLY A 101 12.96 3.52 2.99
N TYR A 102 11.94 4.21 3.54
CA TYR A 102 11.33 3.82 4.81
C TYR A 102 10.68 2.43 4.73
N LEU A 103 9.95 2.11 3.64
CA LEU A 103 9.33 0.79 3.44
C LEU A 103 10.37 -0.32 3.37
N VAL A 104 11.46 -0.10 2.62
CA VAL A 104 12.57 -1.08 2.54
C VAL A 104 13.17 -1.30 3.92
N TYR A 105 13.52 -0.21 4.62
CA TYR A 105 14.06 -0.30 5.97
C TYR A 105 13.12 -1.07 6.91
N LYS A 106 11.84 -0.71 6.91
CA LYS A 106 10.83 -1.30 7.78
C LYS A 106 10.58 -2.76 7.41
N GLY A 107 10.44 -3.08 6.13
CA GLY A 107 10.23 -4.44 5.65
C GLY A 107 11.37 -5.37 5.99
N VAL A 108 12.61 -4.95 5.72
CA VAL A 108 13.81 -5.73 6.07
C VAL A 108 13.94 -5.91 7.59
N SER A 109 13.67 -4.87 8.38
CA SER A 109 13.70 -4.98 9.85
C SER A 109 12.71 -6.02 10.36
N GLU A 110 11.44 -5.97 9.90
CA GLU A 110 10.39 -6.92 10.29
C GLU A 110 10.68 -8.35 9.82
N ILE A 111 11.23 -8.53 8.60
CA ILE A 111 11.64 -9.85 8.10
C ILE A 111 12.72 -10.44 9.00
N ARG A 112 13.71 -9.64 9.38
CA ARG A 112 14.78 -10.09 10.29
C ARG A 112 14.25 -10.47 11.67
N GLU A 113 13.38 -9.65 12.26
CA GLU A 113 12.72 -9.93 13.54
C GLU A 113 11.89 -11.23 13.45
N THR A 114 11.07 -11.38 12.40
CA THR A 114 10.23 -12.58 12.19
C THR A 114 11.08 -13.84 12.00
N SER A 115 12.23 -13.73 11.33
CA SER A 115 13.13 -14.85 11.08
C SER A 115 13.94 -15.23 12.32
N ALA A 116 14.34 -14.26 13.16
CA ALA A 116 15.01 -14.50 14.42
C ALA A 116 14.08 -15.20 15.43
N ASP A 117 12.83 -14.74 15.54
CA ASP A 117 11.81 -15.38 16.39
C ASP A 117 11.55 -16.84 16.01
N ALA A 118 11.64 -17.20 14.73
CA ALA A 118 11.52 -18.58 14.25
C ALA A 118 12.68 -19.47 14.71
N GLY A 119 13.88 -18.90 14.88
CA GLY A 119 15.06 -19.60 15.40
C GLY A 119 15.12 -19.71 16.93
N GLU A 120 14.62 -18.67 17.63
CA GLU A 120 14.73 -18.57 19.09
C GLU A 120 13.53 -19.14 19.86
N ARG A 121 12.41 -19.49 19.21
CA ARG A 121 11.27 -20.17 19.86
C ARG A 121 11.63 -21.49 20.53
N GLN A 122 12.87 -21.98 20.35
CA GLN A 122 13.42 -23.13 21.08
C GLN A 122 14.22 -22.76 22.34
N ALA A 123 14.53 -21.49 22.61
CA ALA A 123 15.53 -21.18 23.64
C ALA A 123 15.19 -20.08 24.66
N SER A 124 14.27 -19.17 24.49
CA SER A 124 13.99 -18.17 25.55
C SER A 124 12.79 -17.28 25.26
N GLY A 125 12.05 -16.92 26.33
CA GLY A 125 10.84 -16.11 26.26
C GLY A 125 11.04 -14.72 25.62
N ALA A 126 10.08 -14.41 24.78
CA ALA A 126 9.66 -13.10 24.29
C ALA A 126 10.58 -11.90 24.55
N SER A 127 11.32 -11.47 23.53
CA SER A 127 11.76 -10.07 23.47
C SER A 127 10.54 -9.19 23.19
N PRO A 128 10.19 -8.24 24.08
CA PRO A 128 9.06 -7.36 23.84
C PRO A 128 9.38 -6.48 22.62
N HIS A 129 8.64 -6.64 21.53
CA HIS A 129 8.60 -5.64 20.48
C HIS A 129 8.39 -4.28 21.16
N LYS A 130 9.27 -3.32 20.92
CA LYS A 130 9.02 -1.96 21.41
C LYS A 130 7.69 -1.51 20.86
N GLY A 131 6.65 -1.55 21.70
CA GLY A 131 5.31 -1.10 21.35
C GLY A 131 5.36 0.36 20.91
N ILE A 132 4.58 0.70 19.90
CA ILE A 132 4.43 2.08 19.44
C ILE A 132 3.18 2.69 20.08
N GLY A 133 3.16 4.03 20.22
CA GLY A 133 1.97 4.74 20.65
C GLY A 133 0.90 4.79 19.54
N LEU A 134 -0.38 4.89 19.93
CA LEU A 134 -1.49 4.99 18.99
C LEU A 134 -1.31 6.16 17.99
N ALA A 135 -0.94 7.34 18.50
CA ALA A 135 -0.70 8.51 17.65
C ALA A 135 0.43 8.26 16.64
N GLN A 136 1.51 7.60 17.06
CA GLN A 136 2.62 7.25 16.17
C GLN A 136 2.17 6.27 15.08
N ALA A 137 1.37 5.25 15.42
CA ALA A 137 0.84 4.31 14.44
C ALA A 137 -0.04 5.03 13.41
N VAL A 138 -0.98 5.86 13.87
CA VAL A 138 -1.91 6.60 12.99
C VAL A 138 -1.16 7.56 12.07
N VAL A 139 -0.20 8.32 12.61
CA VAL A 139 0.62 9.25 11.80
C VAL A 139 1.46 8.48 10.78
N THR A 140 2.07 7.36 11.18
CA THR A 140 2.85 6.53 10.25
C THR A 140 1.97 5.97 9.13
N ILE A 141 0.76 5.48 9.44
CA ILE A 141 -0.17 4.97 8.43
C ILE A 141 -0.59 6.10 7.48
N ALA A 142 -0.99 7.25 8.01
CA ALA A 142 -1.41 8.40 7.19
C ALA A 142 -0.25 8.94 6.32
N ALA A 143 0.96 9.03 6.86
CA ALA A 143 2.13 9.47 6.11
C ALA A 143 2.49 8.52 4.96
N MET A 144 2.39 7.21 5.20
CA MET A 144 2.63 6.22 4.15
C MET A 144 1.52 6.19 3.10
N ASP A 145 0.26 6.43 3.51
CA ASP A 145 -0.83 6.59 2.54
C ASP A 145 -0.57 7.76 1.58
N VAL A 146 -0.01 8.87 2.05
CA VAL A 146 0.41 9.98 1.16
C VAL A 146 1.39 9.49 0.10
N VAL A 147 2.41 8.71 0.49
CA VAL A 147 3.41 8.17 -0.45
C VAL A 147 2.77 7.30 -1.53
N PHE A 148 1.89 6.36 -1.13
CA PHE A 148 1.19 5.47 -2.06
C PHE A 148 0.13 6.19 -2.90
N SER A 149 -0.46 7.27 -2.36
CA SER A 149 -1.58 7.96 -3.00
C SER A 149 -1.15 8.99 -4.05
N ILE A 150 0.12 9.43 -4.06
CA ILE A 150 0.57 10.41 -5.05
C ILE A 150 0.33 9.89 -6.47
N ASP A 151 0.75 8.67 -6.75
CA ASP A 151 0.61 8.07 -8.09
C ASP A 151 -0.85 7.75 -8.42
N SER A 152 -1.60 7.18 -7.46
CA SER A 152 -3.01 6.84 -7.68
C SER A 152 -3.86 8.09 -7.90
N VAL A 153 -3.59 9.19 -7.19
CA VAL A 153 -4.29 10.46 -7.38
C VAL A 153 -3.95 11.08 -8.73
N ILE A 154 -2.68 11.10 -9.14
CA ILE A 154 -2.27 11.60 -10.46
C ILE A 154 -2.95 10.79 -11.57
N THR A 155 -2.93 9.46 -11.46
CA THR A 155 -3.58 8.55 -12.41
C THR A 155 -5.10 8.76 -12.44
N ALA A 156 -5.75 8.86 -11.27
CA ALA A 156 -7.20 9.07 -11.19
C ALA A 156 -7.64 10.39 -11.84
N VAL A 157 -6.86 11.46 -11.64
CA VAL A 157 -7.10 12.77 -12.26
C VAL A 157 -6.88 12.72 -13.78
N GLY A 158 -5.96 11.87 -14.26
CA GLY A 158 -5.76 11.63 -15.69
C GLY A 158 -6.86 10.80 -16.34
N LEU A 159 -7.54 9.93 -15.58
CA LEU A 159 -8.60 9.03 -16.07
C LEU A 159 -10.01 9.62 -15.99
N ALA A 160 -10.24 10.61 -15.16
CA ALA A 160 -11.56 11.17 -14.94
C ALA A 160 -11.52 12.70 -14.92
N ASP A 161 -12.29 13.30 -15.82
CA ASP A 161 -12.47 14.77 -15.87
C ASP A 161 -13.28 15.32 -14.68
N GLN A 162 -13.91 14.43 -13.92
CA GLN A 162 -14.86 14.80 -12.87
C GLN A 162 -14.36 14.39 -11.48
N LEU A 163 -13.82 15.37 -10.75
CA LEU A 163 -13.33 15.20 -9.39
C LEU A 163 -14.34 14.50 -8.45
N ALA A 164 -15.66 14.74 -8.66
CA ALA A 164 -16.69 14.14 -7.84
C ALA A 164 -16.70 12.61 -7.93
N ILE A 165 -16.47 12.04 -9.13
CA ILE A 165 -16.43 10.58 -9.34
C ILE A 165 -15.21 9.99 -8.63
N ILE A 166 -14.05 10.66 -8.71
CA ILE A 166 -12.81 10.24 -8.05
C ILE A 166 -13.02 10.22 -6.54
N VAL A 167 -13.55 11.31 -5.97
CA VAL A 167 -13.81 11.42 -4.52
C VAL A 167 -14.74 10.31 -4.04
N ILE A 168 -15.80 10.03 -4.78
CA ILE A 168 -16.75 8.96 -4.42
C ILE A 168 -16.08 7.59 -4.50
N ALA A 169 -15.30 7.31 -5.55
CA ALA A 169 -14.54 6.06 -5.67
C ALA A 169 -13.61 5.84 -4.46
N VAL A 170 -12.85 6.86 -4.08
CA VAL A 170 -11.93 6.83 -2.93
C VAL A 170 -12.68 6.60 -1.63
N ILE A 171 -13.77 7.34 -1.38
CA ILE A 171 -14.58 7.18 -0.15
C ILE A 171 -15.12 5.75 -0.07
N VAL A 172 -15.73 5.25 -1.14
CA VAL A 172 -16.30 3.91 -1.18
C VAL A 172 -15.21 2.84 -0.99
N ALA A 173 -14.06 2.98 -1.66
CA ALA A 173 -12.94 2.06 -1.50
C ALA A 173 -12.46 1.99 -0.04
N ILE A 174 -12.23 3.13 0.60
CA ILE A 174 -11.75 3.16 2.00
C ILE A 174 -12.81 2.65 2.97
N LEU A 175 -14.10 2.93 2.75
CA LEU A 175 -15.17 2.35 3.55
C LEU A 175 -15.21 0.82 3.43
N LEU A 176 -15.03 0.28 2.22
CA LEU A 176 -14.90 -1.16 2.00
C LEU A 176 -13.66 -1.72 2.71
N MET A 177 -12.52 -1.05 2.62
CA MET A 177 -11.32 -1.44 3.36
C MET A 177 -11.54 -1.44 4.87
N MET A 178 -12.26 -0.43 5.43
CA MET A 178 -12.62 -0.38 6.84
C MET A 178 -13.50 -1.56 7.30
N LEU A 179 -14.35 -2.09 6.42
CA LEU A 179 -15.16 -3.25 6.72
C LEU A 179 -14.33 -4.53 6.82
N PHE A 180 -13.27 -4.64 6.04
CA PHE A 180 -12.48 -5.88 5.92
C PHE A 180 -11.13 -5.84 6.63
N VAL A 181 -10.64 -4.66 7.07
CA VAL A 181 -9.30 -4.49 7.64
C VAL A 181 -9.04 -5.41 8.84
N ASP A 182 -10.02 -5.62 9.69
CA ASP A 182 -9.87 -6.47 10.88
C ASP A 182 -9.74 -7.95 10.50
N GLN A 183 -10.52 -8.41 9.51
CA GLN A 183 -10.47 -9.79 9.00
C GLN A 183 -9.15 -10.04 8.29
N ILE A 184 -8.72 -9.11 7.43
CA ILE A 184 -7.44 -9.19 6.71
C ILE A 184 -6.28 -9.17 7.71
N SER A 185 -6.29 -8.26 8.68
CA SER A 185 -5.26 -8.16 9.70
C SER A 185 -5.14 -9.46 10.51
N ARG A 186 -6.27 -10.03 10.94
CA ARG A 186 -6.30 -11.30 11.65
C ARG A 186 -5.72 -12.43 10.79
N PHE A 187 -6.15 -12.50 9.53
CA PHE A 187 -5.66 -13.51 8.58
C PHE A 187 -4.13 -13.42 8.38
N VAL A 188 -3.59 -12.22 8.24
CA VAL A 188 -2.13 -12.00 8.13
C VAL A 188 -1.42 -12.42 9.41
N THR A 189 -1.95 -12.03 10.58
CA THR A 189 -1.32 -12.32 11.88
C THR A 189 -1.35 -13.81 12.23
N GLU A 190 -2.44 -14.52 11.91
CA GLU A 190 -2.61 -15.95 12.21
C GLU A 190 -1.81 -16.85 11.25
N ASN A 191 -1.34 -16.33 10.11
CA ASN A 191 -0.62 -17.08 9.10
C ASN A 191 0.79 -16.51 8.88
N PRO A 192 1.83 -17.04 9.57
CA PRO A 192 3.20 -16.52 9.46
C PRO A 192 3.76 -16.50 8.04
N GLY A 193 3.39 -17.46 7.19
CA GLY A 193 3.79 -17.48 5.78
C GLY A 193 3.18 -16.32 4.99
N ILE A 194 1.91 -16.00 5.24
CA ILE A 194 1.23 -14.84 4.65
C ILE A 194 1.86 -13.53 5.16
N LYS A 195 2.18 -13.45 6.46
CA LYS A 195 2.88 -12.29 7.03
C LYS A 195 4.24 -12.07 6.37
N LEU A 196 5.04 -13.12 6.23
CA LEU A 196 6.34 -13.04 5.58
C LEU A 196 6.20 -12.61 4.11
N LEU A 197 5.25 -13.21 3.38
CA LEU A 197 4.95 -12.84 2.00
C LEU A 197 4.58 -11.36 1.89
N ALA A 198 3.73 -10.88 2.78
CA ALA A 198 3.32 -9.48 2.86
C ALA A 198 4.49 -8.53 3.13
N LEU A 199 5.42 -8.91 4.02
CA LEU A 199 6.65 -8.15 4.31
C LEU A 199 7.60 -8.10 3.11
N VAL A 200 7.79 -9.22 2.42
CA VAL A 200 8.60 -9.30 1.19
C VAL A 200 7.99 -8.40 0.11
N PHE A 201 6.67 -8.46 -0.08
CA PHE A 201 5.96 -7.62 -1.03
C PHE A 201 6.09 -6.13 -0.69
N MET A 202 5.89 -5.74 0.57
CA MET A 202 6.08 -4.37 1.04
C MET A 202 7.50 -3.86 0.77
N THR A 203 8.51 -4.72 1.00
CA THR A 203 9.92 -4.40 0.73
C THR A 203 10.16 -4.22 -0.77
N ALA A 204 9.58 -5.08 -1.60
CA ALA A 204 9.70 -5.00 -3.06
C ALA A 204 9.04 -3.72 -3.62
N ILE A 205 7.84 -3.36 -3.16
CA ILE A 205 7.21 -2.08 -3.52
C ILE A 205 8.08 -0.90 -3.08
N GLY A 206 8.61 -0.93 -1.85
CA GLY A 206 9.52 0.11 -1.38
C GLY A 206 10.76 0.26 -2.28
N ALA A 207 11.35 -0.85 -2.71
CA ALA A 207 12.50 -0.86 -3.63
C ALA A 207 12.12 -0.30 -5.02
N LEU A 208 10.92 -0.63 -5.52
CA LEU A 208 10.42 -0.07 -6.78
C LEU A 208 10.23 1.44 -6.69
N LEU A 209 9.65 1.96 -5.61
CA LEU A 209 9.48 3.40 -5.41
C LEU A 209 10.84 4.12 -5.37
N VAL A 210 11.85 3.53 -4.73
CA VAL A 210 13.22 4.05 -4.75
C VAL A 210 13.80 4.04 -6.16
N ALA A 211 13.65 2.92 -6.90
CA ALA A 211 14.14 2.81 -8.27
C ALA A 211 13.46 3.84 -9.19
N GLU A 212 12.15 4.01 -9.08
CA GLU A 212 11.36 4.99 -9.82
C GLU A 212 11.85 6.42 -9.52
N SER A 213 12.08 6.74 -8.24
CA SER A 213 12.51 8.07 -7.81
C SER A 213 13.89 8.51 -8.34
N ILE A 214 14.73 7.55 -8.75
CA ILE A 214 16.07 7.82 -9.35
C ILE A 214 16.09 7.58 -10.85
N GLY A 215 14.92 7.43 -11.48
CA GLY A 215 14.78 7.27 -12.92
C GLY A 215 15.18 5.90 -13.48
N LEU A 216 15.21 4.86 -12.64
CA LEU A 216 15.47 3.48 -13.06
C LEU A 216 14.21 2.71 -13.47
N GLY A 217 13.07 3.37 -13.64
CA GLY A 217 11.87 2.75 -14.19
C GLY A 217 12.04 2.40 -15.66
N THR A 218 11.44 1.29 -16.12
CA THR A 218 11.48 0.89 -17.54
C THR A 218 10.67 1.80 -18.44
N GLY A 219 9.74 2.59 -17.85
CA GLY A 219 8.79 3.42 -18.60
C GLY A 219 7.81 2.60 -19.46
N VAL A 220 7.74 1.28 -19.24
CA VAL A 220 6.83 0.39 -19.96
C VAL A 220 5.58 0.18 -19.09
N GLU A 221 4.42 0.51 -19.64
CA GLU A 221 3.12 0.32 -19.01
C GLU A 221 2.41 -0.93 -19.51
N VAL A 222 1.79 -1.68 -18.59
CA VAL A 222 0.87 -2.78 -18.89
C VAL A 222 -0.52 -2.35 -18.45
N GLY A 223 -1.33 -1.88 -19.40
CA GLY A 223 -2.57 -1.19 -19.09
C GLY A 223 -2.30 0.19 -18.48
N SER A 224 -2.71 0.40 -17.24
CA SER A 224 -2.48 1.63 -16.45
C SER A 224 -1.49 1.43 -15.30
N ILE A 225 -0.71 0.36 -15.32
CA ILE A 225 0.24 0.02 -14.26
C ILE A 225 1.62 -0.17 -14.90
N ASP A 226 2.67 0.37 -14.27
CA ASP A 226 4.05 0.15 -14.68
C ASP A 226 4.39 -1.34 -14.71
N LEU A 227 5.14 -1.77 -15.71
CA LEU A 227 5.52 -3.18 -15.90
C LEU A 227 6.14 -3.78 -14.63
N GLU A 228 7.01 -3.04 -13.96
CA GLU A 228 7.68 -3.48 -12.74
C GLU A 228 6.68 -3.74 -11.61
N LYS A 229 5.73 -2.85 -11.42
CA LYS A 229 4.64 -3.01 -10.44
C LYS A 229 3.77 -4.20 -10.82
N ALA A 230 3.42 -4.35 -12.12
CA ALA A 230 2.65 -5.49 -12.61
C ALA A 230 3.35 -6.83 -12.35
N VAL A 231 4.66 -6.92 -12.54
CA VAL A 231 5.45 -8.13 -12.25
C VAL A 231 5.45 -8.45 -10.76
N VAL A 232 5.60 -7.45 -9.89
CA VAL A 232 5.56 -7.66 -8.43
C VAL A 232 4.16 -8.10 -7.98
N TYR A 233 3.10 -7.48 -8.50
CA TYR A 233 1.71 -7.91 -8.18
C TYR A 233 1.40 -9.32 -8.68
N ALA A 234 1.86 -9.67 -9.89
CA ALA A 234 1.71 -11.04 -10.42
C ALA A 234 2.46 -12.06 -9.56
N GLY A 235 3.70 -11.75 -9.16
CA GLY A 235 4.49 -12.57 -8.25
C GLY A 235 3.81 -12.76 -6.90
N LEU A 236 3.24 -11.69 -6.32
CA LEU A 236 2.46 -11.76 -5.08
C LEU A 236 1.24 -12.67 -5.25
N ALA A 237 0.47 -12.52 -6.33
CA ALA A 237 -0.71 -13.33 -6.59
C ALA A 237 -0.36 -14.83 -6.66
N VAL A 238 0.70 -15.19 -7.38
CA VAL A 238 1.19 -16.58 -7.48
C VAL A 238 1.63 -17.10 -6.10
N ALA A 239 2.44 -16.34 -5.38
CA ALA A 239 2.91 -16.72 -4.05
C ALA A 239 1.76 -16.85 -3.04
N MET A 240 0.75 -15.98 -3.12
CA MET A 240 -0.46 -16.05 -2.30
C MET A 240 -1.25 -17.34 -2.57
N VAL A 241 -1.43 -17.70 -3.85
CA VAL A 241 -2.12 -18.96 -4.23
C VAL A 241 -1.37 -20.16 -3.68
N VAL A 242 -0.03 -20.18 -3.79
CA VAL A 242 0.79 -21.28 -3.24
C VAL A 242 0.66 -21.37 -1.72
N GLU A 243 0.70 -20.25 -1.00
CA GLU A 243 0.58 -20.26 0.46
C GLU A 243 -0.83 -20.67 0.93
N LEU A 244 -1.88 -20.19 0.25
CA LEU A 244 -3.26 -20.65 0.49
C LEU A 244 -3.43 -22.14 0.24
N ALA A 245 -2.82 -22.67 -0.81
CA ALA A 245 -2.83 -24.12 -1.09
C ALA A 245 -2.15 -24.93 0.03
N LYS A 246 -1.01 -24.46 0.56
CA LYS A 246 -0.34 -25.07 1.72
C LYS A 246 -1.21 -25.05 2.97
N ILE A 247 -1.84 -23.91 3.30
CA ILE A 247 -2.75 -23.78 4.45
C ILE A 247 -3.91 -24.78 4.31
N ARG A 248 -4.50 -24.86 3.12
CA ARG A 248 -5.61 -25.80 2.84
C ARG A 248 -5.17 -27.26 2.94
N SER A 249 -3.98 -27.59 2.45
CA SER A 249 -3.43 -28.95 2.53
C SER A 249 -3.18 -29.39 3.98
N ARG A 250 -2.64 -28.50 4.83
CA ARG A 250 -2.44 -28.77 6.26
C ARG A 250 -3.76 -29.04 6.98
N LYS A 251 -4.79 -28.22 6.77
CA LYS A 251 -6.13 -28.44 7.34
C LYS A 251 -6.76 -29.76 6.91
N ASN A 252 -6.55 -30.17 5.66
CA ASN A 252 -7.08 -31.43 5.16
C ASN A 252 -6.30 -32.68 5.68
N GLY A 253 -5.03 -32.51 6.06
CA GLY A 253 -4.22 -33.54 6.71
C GLY A 253 -4.65 -33.79 8.15
N GLU A 254 -4.93 -32.74 8.92
CA GLU A 254 -5.40 -32.81 10.32
C GLU A 254 -6.80 -33.40 10.48
N ILE A 255 -7.64 -33.44 9.42
CA ILE A 255 -9.00 -34.04 9.44
C ILE A 255 -8.95 -35.57 9.12
N ARG A 256 -7.77 -36.06 8.68
CA ARG A 256 -7.62 -37.50 8.31
C ARG A 256 -6.88 -38.34 9.35
N GLU A 257 -6.38 -37.72 10.42
CA GLU A 257 -5.87 -38.41 11.62
C GLU A 257 -6.91 -38.34 12.76
#